data_415f4477e26753ea62c2be88b83fd95b
#
_entry.id   415f4477e26753ea62c2be88b83fd95b
#
_cell.length_a   1.000
_cell.length_b   1.000
_cell.length_c   1.000
_cell.angle_alpha   90.00
_cell.angle_beta   90.00
_cell.angle_gamma   90.00
#
_symmetry.space_group_name_H-M   'P 1'
#
loop_
_entity.id
_entity.type
_entity.pdbx_description
1 polymer ?
#
loop_
_entity_poly.entity_id
_entity_poly.type
_entity_poly.pdbx_seq_one_letter_code
_entity_poly.pdbx_strand_id
1 'polypeptide(L)'
;TIRQHEKKDYQYKCKDQPMCAVCSQSLCRGKQYGIGNNFEHQVSDLTKFESDESTWFLNIDARRLKLSTDQLYNQHKFRQACMNEINVMPNMMRPNDWDSRLQMLLETVVVIQMPHEITKTGRFETLLERFLEDQGSAEHIDEVDMGKALFEEREYEEKKGKVNRDTAYFKSEWLQKFLKRNDFKDFTATEMLAHIRSKLNGGDVRKKIKGKTAYLWYVPWIRK
;
A
#
# COMPACT_ATOMS: atom_id res chain seq x y z
N THR A 1 57.08 16.18 -23.96
CA THR A 1 55.80 15.44 -23.73
C THR A 1 54.95 16.10 -22.65
N ILE A 2 55.52 16.58 -21.57
CA ILE A 2 54.76 17.25 -20.47
C ILE A 2 54.15 18.59 -20.94
N ARG A 3 54.84 19.40 -21.77
CA ARG A 3 54.37 20.68 -22.31
C ARG A 3 53.18 20.58 -23.31
N GLN A 4 52.92 19.39 -23.87
CA GLN A 4 51.76 19.19 -24.75
C GLN A 4 50.48 18.91 -23.97
N HIS A 5 50.57 18.46 -22.73
CA HIS A 5 49.43 18.18 -21.89
C HIS A 5 48.87 19.41 -21.17
N GLU A 6 49.69 20.46 -20.96
CA GLU A 6 49.23 21.72 -20.33
C GLU A 6 48.36 22.58 -21.24
N LYS A 7 48.30 22.34 -22.54
CA LYS A 7 47.53 23.14 -23.52
C LYS A 7 46.21 22.53 -23.98
N LYS A 8 45.88 21.37 -23.53
CA LYS A 8 44.54 20.74 -23.77
C LYS A 8 43.98 20.37 -22.42
N ASP A 9 42.72 20.78 -22.15
CA ASP A 9 41.93 20.21 -21.06
C ASP A 9 42.03 18.69 -21.19
N TYR A 10 42.97 18.13 -20.46
CA TYR A 10 43.26 16.67 -20.54
C TYR A 10 42.12 15.93 -19.84
N GLN A 11 41.20 15.48 -20.66
CA GLN A 11 40.19 14.55 -20.19
C GLN A 11 40.82 13.14 -20.12
N TYR A 12 41.11 12.74 -18.93
CA TYR A 12 41.63 11.40 -18.63
C TYR A 12 40.68 10.32 -19.13
N LYS A 13 41.15 9.44 -20.03
CA LYS A 13 40.37 8.33 -20.53
C LYS A 13 40.80 7.07 -19.76
N CYS A 14 39.88 6.46 -19.02
CA CYS A 14 40.15 5.21 -18.28
C CYS A 14 40.66 4.05 -19.16
N LYS A 15 40.68 4.23 -20.49
CA LYS A 15 41.20 3.24 -21.46
C LYS A 15 42.71 3.37 -21.73
N ASP A 16 43.34 4.45 -21.25
CA ASP A 16 44.76 4.70 -21.55
C ASP A 16 45.64 3.85 -20.64
N GLN A 17 46.53 3.07 -21.28
CA GLN A 17 47.56 2.32 -20.55
C GLN A 17 48.69 3.27 -20.07
N PRO A 18 49.34 3.02 -18.92
CA PRO A 18 49.29 1.82 -18.07
C PRO A 18 48.22 1.84 -16.96
N MET A 19 47.42 2.89 -16.86
CA MET A 19 46.49 3.12 -15.74
C MET A 19 45.34 2.12 -15.69
N CYS A 20 44.93 1.63 -16.87
CA CYS A 20 43.85 0.62 -17.00
C CYS A 20 44.21 -0.74 -16.33
N ALA A 21 45.53 -1.05 -16.25
CA ALA A 21 45.99 -2.28 -15.64
C ALA A 21 46.00 -2.29 -14.10
N VAL A 22 45.93 -1.10 -13.48
CA VAL A 22 46.05 -0.92 -12.01
C VAL A 22 44.73 -0.53 -11.36
N CYS A 23 43.76 -0.04 -12.13
CA CYS A 23 42.48 0.41 -11.61
C CYS A 23 41.40 -0.66 -11.63
N SER A 24 40.81 -0.96 -10.50
CA SER A 24 39.52 -1.66 -10.45
C SER A 24 38.44 -0.82 -11.18
N GLN A 25 37.86 -1.38 -12.26
CA GLN A 25 36.84 -0.69 -13.07
C GLN A 25 35.67 -0.15 -12.24
N SER A 26 35.30 -0.87 -11.19
CA SER A 26 34.20 -0.48 -10.28
C SER A 26 34.54 0.76 -9.42
N LEU A 27 35.79 0.88 -8.97
CA LEU A 27 36.25 2.02 -8.17
C LEU A 27 36.49 3.27 -9.04
N CYS A 28 37.01 3.07 -10.26
CA CYS A 28 37.33 4.17 -11.17
C CYS A 28 36.07 4.84 -11.74
N ARG A 29 35.06 4.06 -12.12
CA ARG A 29 33.81 4.59 -12.67
C ARG A 29 32.94 5.31 -11.64
N GLY A 30 32.99 4.91 -10.39
CA GLY A 30 32.17 5.50 -9.33
C GLY A 30 32.75 6.78 -8.71
N LYS A 31 34.06 6.87 -8.52
CA LYS A 31 34.68 7.94 -7.71
C LYS A 31 35.24 9.11 -8.50
N GLN A 32 35.78 8.92 -9.71
CA GLN A 32 36.55 9.96 -10.37
C GLN A 32 35.82 10.78 -11.44
N TYR A 33 34.88 10.19 -12.19
CA TYR A 33 34.35 10.86 -13.38
C TYR A 33 32.83 10.89 -13.52
N GLY A 34 32.10 10.37 -12.56
CA GLY A 34 30.66 10.25 -12.70
C GLY A 34 30.21 9.39 -13.90
N ILE A 35 31.12 8.61 -14.50
CA ILE A 35 30.86 7.79 -15.68
C ILE A 35 30.64 6.36 -15.22
N GLY A 36 29.43 6.00 -15.04
CA GLY A 36 29.01 4.68 -14.59
C GLY A 36 27.96 4.82 -13.51
N ASN A 37 27.22 3.80 -13.22
CA ASN A 37 26.15 3.76 -12.25
C ASN A 37 26.45 4.52 -10.95
N ASN A 38 26.29 5.83 -10.98
CA ASN A 38 26.63 6.72 -9.89
C ASN A 38 25.45 6.89 -8.97
N PHE A 39 25.03 5.79 -8.40
CA PHE A 39 24.41 5.85 -7.11
C PHE A 39 25.57 5.96 -6.11
N GLU A 40 25.98 7.17 -5.77
CA GLU A 40 27.05 7.43 -4.78
C GLU A 40 26.67 6.89 -3.41
N HIS A 41 25.39 6.55 -3.22
CA HIS A 41 24.81 6.05 -1.99
C HIS A 41 24.68 4.54 -2.00
N GLN A 42 25.04 3.91 -0.91
CA GLN A 42 24.86 2.48 -0.72
C GLN A 42 23.39 2.18 -0.45
N VAL A 43 22.77 1.44 -1.37
CA VAL A 43 21.38 0.98 -1.26
C VAL A 43 21.36 -0.48 -0.89
N SER A 44 20.67 -0.83 0.16
CA SER A 44 20.53 -2.20 0.66
C SER A 44 19.15 -2.45 1.27
N ASP A 45 18.85 -3.73 1.51
CA ASP A 45 17.75 -4.18 2.36
C ASP A 45 16.36 -3.64 1.97
N LEU A 46 15.91 -4.01 0.78
CA LEU A 46 14.55 -3.73 0.38
C LEU A 46 13.58 -4.63 1.17
N THR A 47 12.67 -4.02 1.89
CA THR A 47 11.63 -4.72 2.64
C THR A 47 10.26 -4.27 2.15
N LYS A 48 9.38 -5.22 1.83
CA LYS A 48 8.00 -4.97 1.47
C LYS A 48 7.07 -5.33 2.62
N PHE A 49 6.27 -4.39 3.08
CA PHE A 49 5.15 -4.67 3.97
C PHE A 49 3.90 -4.88 3.13
N GLU A 50 3.37 -6.10 3.15
CA GLU A 50 2.11 -6.42 2.48
C GLU A 50 0.94 -6.01 3.38
N SER A 51 0.23 -4.98 2.92
CA SER A 51 -1.02 -4.49 3.48
C SER A 51 -1.94 -4.14 2.30
N ASP A 52 -3.08 -3.51 2.55
CA ASP A 52 -4.00 -3.03 1.51
C ASP A 52 -3.29 -2.15 0.46
N GLU A 53 -2.33 -1.36 0.91
CA GLU A 53 -1.40 -0.61 0.07
C GLU A 53 0.02 -1.02 0.44
N SER A 54 0.72 -1.67 -0.50
CA SER A 54 2.10 -2.10 -0.25
C SER A 54 3.00 -0.91 0.09
N THR A 55 3.67 -1.01 1.23
CA THR A 55 4.66 -0.03 1.70
C THR A 55 6.05 -0.66 1.62
N TRP A 56 6.98 0.08 1.06
CA TRP A 56 8.36 -0.36 0.87
C TRP A 56 9.29 0.41 1.80
N PHE A 57 10.27 -0.28 2.33
CA PHE A 57 11.37 0.32 3.08
C PHE A 57 12.69 -0.05 2.42
N LEU A 58 13.53 0.94 2.22
CA LEU A 58 14.82 0.82 1.60
C LEU A 58 15.87 1.52 2.47
N ASN A 59 17.01 0.88 2.69
CA ASN A 59 18.11 1.50 3.38
C ASN A 59 19.04 2.21 2.38
N ILE A 60 19.33 3.48 2.64
CA ILE A 60 20.27 4.30 1.88
C ILE A 60 21.27 4.89 2.87
N ASP A 61 22.55 4.52 2.77
CA ASP A 61 23.60 4.96 3.69
C ASP A 61 23.21 4.81 5.17
N ALA A 62 22.67 3.64 5.51
CA ALA A 62 22.16 3.29 6.83
C ALA A 62 20.93 4.11 7.31
N ARG A 63 20.33 4.92 6.44
CA ARG A 63 19.06 5.61 6.71
C ARG A 63 17.91 4.85 6.06
N ARG A 64 16.84 4.64 6.81
CA ARG A 64 15.66 3.93 6.33
C ARG A 64 14.69 4.89 5.64
N LEU A 65 14.39 4.65 4.39
CA LEU A 65 13.46 5.41 3.57
C LEU A 65 12.15 4.64 3.39
N LYS A 66 11.02 5.29 3.65
CA LYS A 66 9.68 4.75 3.38
C LYS A 66 9.22 5.18 1.99
N LEU A 67 8.71 4.25 1.20
CA LEU A 67 8.31 4.48 -0.19
C LEU A 67 6.96 3.83 -0.48
N SER A 68 6.16 4.47 -1.33
CA SER A 68 5.07 3.81 -2.03
C SER A 68 5.62 3.04 -3.24
N THR A 69 4.82 2.14 -3.83
CA THR A 69 5.20 1.43 -5.05
C THR A 69 5.53 2.39 -6.21
N ASP A 70 4.76 3.44 -6.36
CA ASP A 70 4.96 4.45 -7.38
C ASP A 70 6.25 5.28 -7.14
N GLN A 71 6.56 5.59 -5.90
CA GLN A 71 7.83 6.26 -5.55
C GLN A 71 9.04 5.35 -5.77
N LEU A 72 8.91 4.05 -5.51
CA LEU A 72 9.98 3.08 -5.76
C LEU A 72 10.21 2.88 -7.26
N TYR A 73 9.14 2.75 -8.05
CA TYR A 73 9.22 2.52 -9.49
C TYR A 73 9.71 3.74 -10.26
N ASN A 74 9.19 4.92 -9.95
CA ASN A 74 9.52 6.16 -10.68
C ASN A 74 10.73 6.85 -10.07
N GLN A 75 11.84 6.88 -10.81
CA GLN A 75 13.10 7.46 -10.34
C GLN A 75 13.00 8.94 -9.92
N HIS A 76 12.18 9.75 -10.57
CA HIS A 76 11.98 11.13 -10.16
C HIS A 76 11.28 11.24 -8.80
N LYS A 77 10.23 10.44 -8.60
CA LYS A 77 9.49 10.38 -7.32
C LYS A 77 10.36 9.78 -6.21
N PHE A 78 11.19 8.79 -6.54
CA PHE A 78 12.19 8.22 -5.64
C PHE A 78 13.16 9.29 -5.13
N ARG A 79 13.76 10.07 -6.05
CA ARG A 79 14.66 11.16 -5.69
C ARG A 79 13.99 12.23 -4.83
N GLN A 80 12.75 12.57 -5.13
CA GLN A 80 11.94 13.49 -4.34
C GLN A 80 11.70 12.96 -2.92
N ALA A 81 11.39 11.68 -2.77
CA ALA A 81 11.24 11.04 -1.47
C ALA A 81 12.56 11.03 -0.68
N CYS A 82 13.69 10.72 -1.34
CA CYS A 82 15.01 10.81 -0.71
C CYS A 82 15.32 12.24 -0.21
N MET A 83 15.01 13.26 -0.99
CA MET A 83 15.18 14.64 -0.56
C MET A 83 14.34 14.98 0.67
N ASN A 84 13.08 14.59 0.64
CA ASN A 84 12.12 14.96 1.69
C ASN A 84 12.39 14.25 3.02
N GLU A 85 12.76 12.96 2.97
CA GLU A 85 12.85 12.17 4.19
C GLU A 85 14.28 12.05 4.76
N ILE A 86 15.28 11.98 3.88
CA ILE A 86 16.67 11.74 4.32
C ILE A 86 17.65 12.85 3.91
N ASN A 87 17.18 13.93 3.29
CA ASN A 87 17.99 15.06 2.80
C ASN A 87 19.12 14.60 1.86
N VAL A 88 18.86 13.65 0.98
CA VAL A 88 19.79 13.13 0.00
C VAL A 88 19.16 13.23 -1.38
N MET A 89 19.93 13.61 -2.39
CA MET A 89 19.47 13.67 -3.77
C MET A 89 20.35 12.75 -4.64
N PRO A 90 19.98 11.48 -4.81
CA PRO A 90 20.74 10.55 -5.64
C PRO A 90 20.83 11.05 -7.09
N ASN A 91 21.92 10.74 -7.76
CA ASN A 91 22.06 11.05 -9.18
C ASN A 91 21.05 10.26 -10.03
N MET A 92 20.62 10.84 -11.16
CA MET A 92 19.77 10.12 -12.10
C MET A 92 20.57 9.08 -12.85
N MET A 93 19.99 7.89 -12.94
CA MET A 93 20.48 6.77 -13.74
C MET A 93 19.80 6.76 -15.11
N ARG A 94 20.38 6.07 -16.08
CA ARG A 94 19.66 5.73 -17.32
C ARG A 94 18.46 4.82 -16.99
N PRO A 95 17.35 4.88 -17.74
CA PRO A 95 16.17 4.05 -17.44
C PRO A 95 16.50 2.55 -17.30
N ASN A 96 17.23 1.98 -18.23
CA ASN A 96 17.62 0.56 -18.18
C ASN A 96 18.50 0.21 -16.97
N ASP A 97 19.36 1.13 -16.54
CA ASP A 97 20.21 0.93 -15.36
C ASP A 97 19.35 1.00 -14.07
N TRP A 98 18.35 1.87 -14.05
CA TRP A 98 17.38 1.96 -12.95
C TRP A 98 16.55 0.69 -12.83
N ASP A 99 16.00 0.21 -13.94
CA ASP A 99 15.21 -1.03 -13.99
C ASP A 99 16.04 -2.23 -13.56
N SER A 100 17.27 -2.34 -14.03
CA SER A 100 18.20 -3.42 -13.62
C SER A 100 18.49 -3.34 -12.11
N ARG A 101 18.64 -2.14 -11.56
CA ARG A 101 18.87 -1.94 -10.13
C ARG A 101 17.65 -2.36 -9.29
N LEU A 102 16.45 -1.97 -9.72
CA LEU A 102 15.22 -2.39 -9.07
C LEU A 102 15.05 -3.90 -9.12
N GLN A 103 15.33 -4.52 -10.26
CA GLN A 103 15.25 -5.98 -10.40
C GLN A 103 16.16 -6.68 -9.39
N MET A 104 17.41 -6.25 -9.25
CA MET A 104 18.34 -6.81 -8.26
C MET A 104 17.84 -6.64 -6.82
N LEU A 105 17.21 -5.51 -6.48
CA LEU A 105 16.64 -5.28 -5.16
C LEU A 105 15.41 -6.16 -4.91
N LEU A 106 14.59 -6.38 -5.95
CA LEU A 106 13.40 -7.24 -5.87
C LEU A 106 13.76 -8.73 -5.73
N GLU A 107 14.89 -9.18 -6.27
CA GLU A 107 15.39 -10.55 -6.10
C GLU A 107 15.75 -10.88 -4.63
N THR A 108 16.12 -9.85 -3.86
CA THR A 108 16.53 -9.99 -2.45
C THR A 108 15.52 -9.42 -1.47
N VAL A 109 14.31 -9.09 -1.94
CA VAL A 109 13.28 -8.44 -1.11
C VAL A 109 12.82 -9.33 0.04
N VAL A 110 12.76 -8.76 1.23
CA VAL A 110 12.12 -9.38 2.39
C VAL A 110 10.66 -8.95 2.43
N VAL A 111 9.75 -9.91 2.32
CA VAL A 111 8.30 -9.64 2.39
C VAL A 111 7.82 -9.92 3.80
N ILE A 112 7.23 -8.92 4.44
CA ILE A 112 6.62 -9.00 5.77
C ILE A 112 5.12 -8.82 5.61
N GLN A 113 4.33 -9.84 5.96
CA GLN A 113 2.89 -9.72 6.02
C GLN A 113 2.49 -8.96 7.28
N MET A 114 1.71 -7.90 7.12
CA MET A 114 1.16 -7.19 8.27
C MET A 114 -0.02 -7.99 8.86
N PRO A 115 -0.12 -8.09 10.20
CA PRO A 115 -1.31 -8.63 10.83
C PRO A 115 -2.57 -7.92 10.33
N HIS A 116 -3.61 -8.71 10.02
CA HIS A 116 -4.84 -8.19 9.41
C HIS A 116 -5.48 -7.06 10.24
N GLU A 117 -5.43 -7.18 11.56
CA GLU A 117 -6.01 -6.22 12.51
C GLU A 117 -5.40 -4.82 12.42
N ILE A 118 -4.16 -4.72 11.92
CA ILE A 118 -3.45 -3.43 11.79
C ILE A 118 -3.73 -2.78 10.45
N THR A 119 -4.21 -3.55 9.46
CA THR A 119 -4.56 -3.01 8.14
C THR A 119 -5.82 -2.14 8.20
N LYS A 120 -6.01 -1.27 7.21
CA LYS A 120 -7.24 -0.44 7.13
C LYS A 120 -8.48 -1.33 7.03
N THR A 121 -8.40 -2.41 6.23
CA THR A 121 -9.48 -3.38 6.05
C THR A 121 -9.78 -4.13 7.33
N GLY A 122 -8.78 -4.66 8.03
CA GLY A 122 -8.96 -5.37 9.29
C GLY A 122 -9.53 -4.48 10.39
N ARG A 123 -9.07 -3.23 10.51
CA ARG A 123 -9.67 -2.25 11.43
C ARG A 123 -11.14 -1.97 11.09
N PHE A 124 -11.48 -1.84 9.80
CA PHE A 124 -12.86 -1.67 9.36
C PHE A 124 -13.71 -2.88 9.74
N GLU A 125 -13.25 -4.09 9.47
CA GLU A 125 -13.98 -5.33 9.81
C GLU A 125 -14.20 -5.47 11.31
N THR A 126 -13.17 -5.23 12.12
CA THR A 126 -13.28 -5.24 13.59
C THR A 126 -14.31 -4.21 14.09
N LEU A 127 -14.29 -3.00 13.51
CA LEU A 127 -15.25 -1.96 13.89
C LEU A 127 -16.67 -2.25 13.38
N LEU A 128 -16.82 -2.92 12.25
CA LEU A 128 -18.11 -3.36 11.74
C LEU A 128 -18.70 -4.47 12.64
N GLU A 129 -17.90 -5.46 13.04
CA GLU A 129 -18.30 -6.48 14.01
C GLU A 129 -18.78 -5.83 15.32
N ARG A 130 -17.95 -4.95 15.88
CA ARG A 130 -18.32 -4.23 17.11
C ARG A 130 -19.58 -3.37 16.93
N PHE A 131 -19.74 -2.72 15.79
CA PHE A 131 -20.96 -1.98 15.48
C PHE A 131 -22.19 -2.89 15.54
N LEU A 132 -22.14 -4.08 14.95
CA LEU A 132 -23.25 -5.03 14.94
C LEU A 132 -23.52 -5.66 16.33
N GLU A 133 -22.48 -5.84 17.14
CA GLU A 133 -22.61 -6.30 18.54
C GLU A 133 -23.23 -5.22 19.45
N ASP A 134 -22.80 -3.95 19.29
CA ASP A 134 -23.27 -2.82 20.11
C ASP A 134 -24.69 -2.37 19.74
N GLN A 135 -25.13 -2.62 18.49
CA GLN A 135 -26.48 -2.29 18.05
C GLN A 135 -27.51 -3.30 18.60
N GLY A 136 -28.54 -2.78 19.22
CA GLY A 136 -29.65 -3.64 19.65
C GLY A 136 -30.28 -4.37 18.44
N SER A 137 -30.71 -5.62 18.67
CA SER A 137 -31.46 -6.39 17.68
C SER A 137 -32.82 -5.75 17.43
N ALA A 138 -33.15 -5.52 16.15
CA ALA A 138 -34.49 -5.09 15.74
C ALA A 138 -35.43 -6.30 15.67
N GLU A 139 -36.61 -6.19 16.23
CA GLU A 139 -37.69 -7.19 16.05
C GLU A 139 -38.43 -6.95 14.73
N HIS A 140 -38.53 -5.67 14.34
CA HIS A 140 -39.17 -5.26 13.09
C HIS A 140 -38.28 -4.35 12.27
N ILE A 141 -38.43 -4.43 10.95
CA ILE A 141 -37.62 -3.63 10.00
C ILE A 141 -37.71 -2.11 10.25
N ASP A 142 -38.80 -1.64 10.79
CA ASP A 142 -39.01 -0.22 11.07
C ASP A 142 -38.09 0.32 12.18
N GLU A 143 -37.53 -0.55 13.02
CA GLU A 143 -36.61 -0.18 14.09
C GLU A 143 -35.17 0.06 13.57
N VAL A 144 -34.89 -0.36 12.35
CA VAL A 144 -33.59 -0.07 11.69
C VAL A 144 -33.39 1.44 11.48
N ASP A 145 -34.51 2.19 11.40
CA ASP A 145 -34.49 3.66 11.40
C ASP A 145 -33.94 4.26 12.72
N MET A 146 -34.09 3.54 13.82
CA MET A 146 -33.61 3.97 15.14
C MET A 146 -32.17 3.55 15.43
N GLY A 147 -31.48 2.97 14.45
CA GLY A 147 -30.09 2.54 14.59
C GLY A 147 -29.91 1.08 14.99
N LYS A 148 -30.99 0.30 15.11
CA LYS A 148 -30.89 -1.14 15.37
C LYS A 148 -30.52 -1.92 14.12
N ALA A 149 -29.92 -3.11 14.29
CA ALA A 149 -29.65 -4.04 13.22
C ALA A 149 -30.72 -5.15 13.19
N LEU A 150 -31.29 -5.42 12.00
CA LEU A 150 -32.24 -6.49 11.80
C LEU A 150 -31.46 -7.75 11.37
N PHE A 151 -31.72 -8.86 12.06
CA PHE A 151 -31.08 -10.13 11.76
C PHE A 151 -32.12 -11.09 11.16
N GLU A 152 -31.89 -11.53 9.92
CA GLU A 152 -32.77 -12.46 9.20
C GLU A 152 -31.89 -13.52 8.51
N GLU A 153 -32.41 -14.74 8.36
CA GLU A 153 -31.79 -15.75 7.51
C GLU A 153 -31.86 -15.34 6.03
N ARG A 154 -30.76 -15.50 5.32
CA ARG A 154 -30.67 -15.29 3.89
C ARG A 154 -29.91 -16.41 3.20
N GLU A 155 -30.40 -16.79 2.02
CA GLU A 155 -29.75 -17.76 1.15
C GLU A 155 -28.59 -17.10 0.39
N TYR A 156 -27.43 -17.74 0.42
CA TYR A 156 -26.22 -17.35 -0.32
C TYR A 156 -25.82 -18.46 -1.28
N GLU A 157 -25.41 -18.08 -2.49
CA GLU A 157 -24.81 -19.01 -3.44
C GLU A 157 -23.32 -19.16 -3.15
N GLU A 158 -22.88 -20.37 -2.86
CA GLU A 158 -21.48 -20.73 -2.66
C GLU A 158 -21.05 -21.79 -3.69
N LYS A 159 -19.71 -21.96 -3.85
CA LYS A 159 -19.13 -22.96 -4.78
C LYS A 159 -19.66 -24.39 -4.57
N LYS A 160 -20.17 -24.71 -3.39
CA LYS A 160 -20.70 -26.04 -3.00
C LYS A 160 -22.23 -26.11 -2.96
N GLY A 161 -22.95 -25.06 -3.30
CA GLY A 161 -24.40 -24.99 -3.28
C GLY A 161 -24.94 -23.77 -2.53
N LYS A 162 -26.23 -23.78 -2.24
CA LYS A 162 -26.91 -22.72 -1.50
C LYS A 162 -26.81 -22.97 0.00
N VAL A 163 -26.44 -21.93 0.75
CA VAL A 163 -26.30 -21.98 2.21
C VAL A 163 -27.09 -20.85 2.83
N ASN A 164 -27.90 -21.17 3.85
CA ASN A 164 -28.57 -20.15 4.65
C ASN A 164 -27.63 -19.61 5.73
N ARG A 165 -27.54 -18.30 5.84
CA ARG A 165 -26.78 -17.64 6.89
C ARG A 165 -27.58 -16.52 7.53
N ASP A 166 -27.39 -16.34 8.82
CA ASP A 166 -27.83 -15.13 9.49
C ASP A 166 -27.21 -13.92 8.82
N THR A 167 -28.02 -12.93 8.55
CA THR A 167 -27.64 -11.71 7.82
C THR A 167 -28.09 -10.50 8.62
N ALA A 168 -27.15 -9.62 8.91
CA ALA A 168 -27.42 -8.36 9.57
C ALA A 168 -27.75 -7.28 8.53
N TYR A 169 -28.90 -6.62 8.67
CA TYR A 169 -29.33 -5.49 7.86
C TYR A 169 -29.28 -4.21 8.69
N PHE A 170 -28.66 -3.17 8.16
CA PHE A 170 -28.48 -1.90 8.84
C PHE A 170 -28.41 -0.72 7.86
N LYS A 171 -28.64 0.49 8.35
CA LYS A 171 -28.44 1.69 7.56
C LYS A 171 -26.99 2.13 7.57
N SER A 172 -26.44 2.45 6.39
CA SER A 172 -25.07 2.93 6.22
C SER A 172 -24.75 4.17 7.06
N GLU A 173 -25.72 5.06 7.25
CA GLU A 173 -25.54 6.29 8.04
C GLU A 173 -25.21 6.02 9.51
N TRP A 174 -25.75 4.96 10.10
CA TRP A 174 -25.48 4.58 11.48
C TRP A 174 -24.07 3.98 11.62
N LEU A 175 -23.67 3.13 10.68
CA LEU A 175 -22.29 2.63 10.61
C LEU A 175 -21.30 3.79 10.44
N GLN A 176 -21.56 4.73 9.52
CA GLN A 176 -20.67 5.88 9.32
C GLN A 176 -20.55 6.75 10.58
N LYS A 177 -21.65 6.99 11.29
CA LYS A 177 -21.65 7.71 12.58
C LYS A 177 -20.80 6.96 13.62
N PHE A 178 -20.95 5.64 13.70
CA PHE A 178 -20.19 4.79 14.61
C PHE A 178 -18.68 4.84 14.28
N LEU A 179 -18.31 4.65 13.01
CA LEU A 179 -16.93 4.72 12.55
C LEU A 179 -16.30 6.08 12.85
N LYS A 180 -17.03 7.16 12.60
CA LYS A 180 -16.57 8.53 12.92
C LYS A 180 -16.31 8.72 14.42
N ARG A 181 -17.15 8.15 15.30
CA ARG A 181 -16.95 8.20 16.76
C ARG A 181 -15.73 7.41 17.21
N ASN A 182 -15.35 6.37 16.45
CA ASN A 182 -14.15 5.54 16.68
C ASN A 182 -12.93 6.01 15.88
N ASP A 183 -12.95 7.25 15.38
CA ASP A 183 -11.84 7.90 14.66
C ASP A 183 -11.39 7.15 13.39
N PHE A 184 -12.28 6.37 12.79
CA PHE A 184 -12.02 5.69 11.53
C PHE A 184 -12.46 6.59 10.36
N LYS A 185 -11.49 7.02 9.55
CA LYS A 185 -11.67 7.92 8.40
C LYS A 185 -11.03 7.37 7.12
N ASP A 186 -10.54 6.13 7.18
CA ASP A 186 -9.70 5.55 6.14
C ASP A 186 -10.49 5.13 4.90
N PHE A 187 -11.82 4.96 5.01
CA PHE A 187 -12.70 4.57 3.91
C PHE A 187 -13.82 5.58 3.69
N THR A 188 -14.12 5.85 2.44
CA THR A 188 -15.35 6.50 2.01
C THR A 188 -16.53 5.52 2.06
N ALA A 189 -17.77 6.00 2.01
CA ALA A 189 -18.96 5.14 1.96
C ALA A 189 -18.93 4.17 0.75
N THR A 190 -18.42 4.61 -0.38
CA THR A 190 -18.29 3.79 -1.60
C THR A 190 -17.28 2.66 -1.39
N GLU A 191 -16.12 2.96 -0.80
CA GLU A 191 -15.09 1.97 -0.49
C GLU A 191 -15.55 0.96 0.55
N MET A 192 -16.27 1.40 1.60
CA MET A 192 -16.90 0.52 2.58
C MET A 192 -17.84 -0.48 1.91
N LEU A 193 -18.75 0.00 1.05
CA LEU A 193 -19.68 -0.87 0.34
C LEU A 193 -18.97 -1.81 -0.63
N ALA A 194 -17.96 -1.32 -1.35
CA ALA A 194 -17.13 -2.14 -2.23
C ALA A 194 -16.42 -3.27 -1.45
N HIS A 195 -15.89 -2.96 -0.26
CA HIS A 195 -15.26 -3.93 0.62
C HIS A 195 -16.28 -4.96 1.14
N ILE A 196 -17.44 -4.51 1.61
CA ILE A 196 -18.55 -5.38 2.05
C ILE A 196 -18.95 -6.36 0.93
N ARG A 197 -19.07 -5.89 -0.31
CA ARG A 197 -19.44 -6.73 -1.46
C ARG A 197 -18.34 -7.73 -1.85
N SER A 198 -17.09 -7.27 -1.87
CA SER A 198 -15.98 -8.06 -2.42
C SER A 198 -15.38 -9.05 -1.43
N LYS A 199 -15.40 -8.74 -0.14
CA LYS A 199 -14.70 -9.50 0.91
C LYS A 199 -15.64 -10.16 1.91
N LEU A 200 -16.75 -9.51 2.25
CA LEU A 200 -17.66 -9.98 3.29
C LEU A 200 -18.92 -10.68 2.73
N ASN A 201 -19.02 -10.88 1.43
CA ASN A 201 -20.19 -11.43 0.75
C ASN A 201 -21.51 -10.71 1.10
N GLY A 202 -21.40 -9.43 1.46
CA GLY A 202 -22.52 -8.57 1.76
C GLY A 202 -22.94 -7.70 0.56
N GLY A 203 -23.68 -6.64 0.84
CA GLY A 203 -24.11 -5.70 -0.19
C GLY A 203 -25.14 -4.70 0.30
N ASP A 204 -25.96 -4.24 -0.63
CA ASP A 204 -27.10 -3.37 -0.36
C ASP A 204 -28.39 -3.98 -0.92
N VAL A 205 -29.48 -3.60 -0.30
CA VAL A 205 -30.82 -4.04 -0.68
C VAL A 205 -31.84 -2.94 -0.43
N ARG A 206 -32.87 -2.91 -1.27
CA ARG A 206 -34.04 -2.01 -1.06
C ARG A 206 -35.09 -2.74 -0.23
N LYS A 207 -35.45 -2.17 0.91
CA LYS A 207 -36.57 -2.64 1.74
C LYS A 207 -37.52 -1.46 2.03
N LYS A 208 -38.79 -1.78 2.32
CA LYS A 208 -39.76 -0.75 2.75
C LYS A 208 -39.68 -0.59 4.28
N ILE A 209 -39.46 0.63 4.74
CA ILE A 209 -39.44 0.99 6.15
C ILE A 209 -40.52 2.09 6.34
N LYS A 210 -41.47 1.85 7.20
CA LYS A 210 -42.63 2.79 7.45
C LYS A 210 -43.29 3.24 6.13
N GLY A 211 -43.45 2.30 5.18
CA GLY A 211 -44.06 2.58 3.87
C GLY A 211 -43.15 3.28 2.85
N LYS A 212 -41.96 3.73 3.24
CA LYS A 212 -40.99 4.38 2.34
C LYS A 212 -39.87 3.41 1.91
N THR A 213 -39.40 3.53 0.68
CA THR A 213 -38.26 2.74 0.21
C THR A 213 -36.97 3.25 0.84
N ALA A 214 -36.25 2.37 1.50
CA ALA A 214 -34.93 2.64 2.09
C ALA A 214 -33.87 1.68 1.54
N TYR A 215 -32.63 2.14 1.47
CA TYR A 215 -31.47 1.32 1.13
C TYR A 215 -30.81 0.86 2.42
N LEU A 216 -30.73 -0.44 2.60
CA LEU A 216 -30.02 -1.06 3.71
C LEU A 216 -28.76 -1.75 3.19
N TRP A 217 -27.71 -1.69 3.96
CA TRP A 217 -26.55 -2.54 3.79
C TRP A 217 -26.79 -3.84 4.55
N TYR A 218 -26.19 -4.93 4.08
CA TYR A 218 -26.25 -6.21 4.73
C TYR A 218 -24.92 -6.94 4.69
N VAL A 219 -24.64 -7.72 5.71
CA VAL A 219 -23.50 -8.63 5.79
C VAL A 219 -23.93 -9.94 6.41
N PRO A 220 -23.35 -11.09 5.96
CA PRO A 220 -23.50 -12.35 6.68
C PRO A 220 -22.98 -12.16 8.10
N TRP A 221 -23.73 -12.63 9.07
CA TRP A 221 -23.40 -12.48 10.48
C TRP A 221 -23.40 -13.84 11.16
N ILE A 222 -22.31 -14.20 11.84
CA ILE A 222 -22.22 -15.38 12.69
C ILE A 222 -22.33 -14.87 14.13
N ARG A 223 -23.49 -15.09 14.76
CA ARG A 223 -23.60 -14.82 16.21
C ARG A 223 -22.62 -15.73 16.94
N LYS A 224 -21.66 -15.13 17.65
CA LYS A 224 -20.77 -15.85 18.57
C LYS A 224 -21.49 -16.22 19.84
#